data_fa528fc0cfdd377129e799593af99904
#
_entry.id   fa528fc0cfdd377129e799593af99904
#
_cell.length_a   1.000
_cell.length_b   1.000
_cell.length_c   1.000
_cell.angle_alpha   90.00
_cell.angle_beta   90.00
_cell.angle_gamma   90.00
#
_symmetry.space_group_name_H-M   'P 1'
#
loop_
_entity.id
_entity.type
_entity.pdbx_description
1 polymer ?
#
loop_
_entity_poly.entity_id
_entity_poly.type
_entity_poly.pdbx_seq_one_letter_code
_entity_poly.pdbx_strand_id
1 'polypeptide(L)'
;LYPFYAKGLADGSLKQESARELLQCFWVKFNNQPAPPKVGVTAEESGTYTDFALINVGGLKADGGDGVNPLSFLILDVIEEMRILQPSSMVQISSKNPDPFLWRALRIVKTGFGQPSIFNTDAILQEFLRAGKSLADARGGGASGCVEISAFGKESCILTGYMNWPKILEVALHEPDRAAVGLGWPQ
;
A
#
# COMPACT_ATOMS: atom_id res chain seq x y z
N LEU A 1 -14.81 -4.68 -6.67
CA LEU A 1 -15.25 -3.69 -7.68
C LEU A 1 -15.43 -4.29 -9.08
N TYR A 2 -14.46 -5.10 -9.56
CA TYR A 2 -14.45 -5.59 -10.94
C TYR A 2 -15.74 -6.31 -11.39
N PRO A 3 -16.38 -7.21 -10.61
CA PRO A 3 -17.63 -7.85 -11.03
C PRO A 3 -18.76 -6.86 -11.31
N PHE A 4 -18.87 -5.79 -10.52
CA PHE A 4 -19.86 -4.73 -10.73
C PHE A 4 -19.56 -3.89 -11.97
N TYR A 5 -18.27 -3.53 -12.16
CA TYR A 5 -17.82 -2.82 -13.34
C TYR A 5 -18.10 -3.62 -14.63
N ALA A 6 -17.69 -4.87 -14.66
CA ALA A 6 -17.89 -5.74 -15.83
C ALA A 6 -19.37 -5.96 -16.13
N LYS A 7 -20.20 -6.20 -15.10
CA LYS A 7 -21.63 -6.35 -15.27
C LYS A 7 -22.27 -5.06 -15.82
N GLY A 8 -21.96 -3.91 -15.21
CA GLY A 8 -22.56 -2.63 -15.63
C GLY A 8 -22.20 -2.25 -17.06
N LEU A 9 -20.98 -2.56 -17.52
CA LEU A 9 -20.61 -2.38 -18.92
C LEU A 9 -21.36 -3.34 -19.84
N ALA A 10 -21.54 -4.60 -19.43
CA ALA A 10 -22.20 -5.62 -20.24
C ALA A 10 -23.70 -5.37 -20.40
N ASP A 11 -24.38 -4.90 -19.35
CA ASP A 11 -25.82 -4.62 -19.39
C ASP A 11 -26.15 -3.17 -19.78
N GLY A 12 -25.13 -2.33 -20.01
CA GLY A 12 -25.29 -0.93 -20.42
C GLY A 12 -25.69 0.03 -19.31
N SER A 13 -25.80 -0.43 -18.05
CA SER A 13 -26.11 0.43 -16.90
C SER A 13 -24.93 1.31 -16.47
N LEU A 14 -23.72 1.01 -16.93
CA LEU A 14 -22.51 1.77 -16.68
C LEU A 14 -21.76 2.03 -18.01
N LYS A 15 -21.32 3.26 -18.20
CA LYS A 15 -20.36 3.62 -19.27
C LYS A 15 -18.97 3.74 -18.71
N GLN A 16 -17.94 3.57 -19.55
CA GLN A 16 -16.55 3.66 -19.10
C GLN A 16 -16.21 5.05 -18.55
N GLU A 17 -16.74 6.11 -19.18
CA GLU A 17 -16.56 7.49 -18.73
C GLU A 17 -17.18 7.71 -17.35
N SER A 18 -18.39 7.19 -17.12
CA SER A 18 -19.07 7.27 -15.81
C SER A 18 -18.32 6.48 -14.75
N ALA A 19 -17.75 5.31 -15.10
CA ALA A 19 -16.92 4.55 -14.19
C ALA A 19 -15.64 5.32 -13.77
N ARG A 20 -15.02 6.01 -14.73
CA ARG A 20 -13.87 6.89 -14.48
C ARG A 20 -14.24 8.02 -13.52
N GLU A 21 -15.33 8.73 -13.81
CA GLU A 21 -15.81 9.82 -12.95
C GLU A 21 -16.15 9.36 -11.54
N LEU A 22 -16.81 8.21 -11.38
CA LEU A 22 -17.10 7.62 -10.07
C LEU A 22 -15.83 7.30 -9.29
N LEU A 23 -14.79 6.78 -9.96
CA LEU A 23 -13.51 6.55 -9.32
C LEU A 23 -12.83 7.87 -8.93
N GLN A 24 -12.85 8.89 -9.78
CA GLN A 24 -12.31 10.20 -9.45
C GLN A 24 -13.03 10.81 -8.23
N CYS A 25 -14.36 10.74 -8.17
CA CYS A 25 -15.13 11.14 -6.99
C CYS A 25 -14.72 10.36 -5.73
N PHE A 26 -14.48 9.06 -5.88
CA PHE A 26 -14.01 8.22 -4.78
C PHE A 26 -12.63 8.65 -4.27
N TRP A 27 -11.68 8.99 -5.17
CA TRP A 27 -10.38 9.54 -4.80
C TRP A 27 -10.52 10.87 -4.04
N VAL A 28 -11.35 11.79 -4.54
CA VAL A 28 -11.66 13.06 -3.83
C VAL A 28 -12.23 12.79 -2.45
N LYS A 29 -13.13 11.82 -2.33
CA LYS A 29 -13.74 11.44 -1.04
C LYS A 29 -12.69 10.99 -0.03
N PHE A 30 -11.73 10.16 -0.43
CA PHE A 30 -10.62 9.76 0.43
C PHE A 30 -9.72 10.93 0.82
N ASN A 31 -9.36 11.77 -0.14
CA ASN A 31 -8.49 12.91 0.12
C ASN A 31 -9.13 13.93 1.06
N ASN A 32 -10.45 14.05 1.05
CA ASN A 32 -11.21 14.98 1.91
C ASN A 32 -11.62 14.37 3.25
N GLN A 33 -11.14 13.18 3.58
CA GLN A 33 -11.41 12.55 4.87
C GLN A 33 -10.32 12.99 5.87
N PRO A 34 -10.59 13.97 6.76
CA PRO A 34 -9.59 14.42 7.71
C PRO A 34 -9.29 13.30 8.73
N ALA A 35 -8.01 13.11 9.02
CA ALA A 35 -7.61 12.24 10.12
C ALA A 35 -8.04 12.84 11.46
N PRO A 36 -8.36 12.01 12.48
CA PRO A 36 -8.49 12.49 13.84
C PRO A 36 -7.26 13.25 14.30
N PRO A 37 -7.39 14.23 15.20
CA PRO A 37 -6.23 14.94 15.75
C PRO A 37 -5.20 13.96 16.30
N LYS A 38 -3.97 14.08 15.86
CA LYS A 38 -2.84 13.28 16.35
C LYS A 38 -2.30 13.91 17.63
N VAL A 39 -1.76 13.08 18.52
CA VAL A 39 -1.22 13.52 19.83
C VAL A 39 0.19 12.97 20.03
N GLY A 40 0.98 13.63 20.88
CA GLY A 40 2.34 13.21 21.22
C GLY A 40 3.27 13.24 20.01
N VAL A 41 4.20 12.29 19.96
CA VAL A 41 5.21 12.17 18.90
C VAL A 41 4.58 12.09 17.50
N THR A 42 3.44 11.43 17.38
CA THR A 42 2.73 11.31 16.09
C THR A 42 2.24 12.66 15.57
N ALA A 43 1.91 13.60 16.44
CA ALA A 43 1.51 14.96 16.05
C ALA A 43 2.68 15.78 15.50
N GLU A 44 3.89 15.54 16.02
CA GLU A 44 5.12 16.22 15.61
C GLU A 44 5.68 15.65 14.31
N GLU A 45 5.62 14.31 14.13
CA GLU A 45 6.24 13.61 13.01
C GLU A 45 5.34 13.45 11.78
N SER A 46 4.03 13.54 11.94
CA SER A 46 3.07 13.25 10.88
C SER A 46 2.15 14.42 10.59
N GLY A 47 2.57 15.24 9.64
CA GLY A 47 1.80 16.37 9.13
C GLY A 47 0.67 16.00 8.16
N THR A 48 0.30 14.74 8.01
CA THR A 48 -0.79 14.34 7.11
C THR A 48 -2.14 14.80 7.66
N TYR A 49 -2.82 15.57 6.86
CA TYR A 49 -4.14 16.09 7.16
C TYR A 49 -5.24 15.05 7.04
N THR A 50 -5.05 14.05 6.17
CA THR A 50 -6.03 13.01 5.85
C THR A 50 -5.68 11.69 6.53
N ASP A 51 -6.67 10.79 6.62
CA ASP A 51 -6.43 9.40 6.95
C ASP A 51 -5.43 8.78 5.99
N PHE A 52 -4.57 7.90 6.51
CA PHE A 52 -3.61 7.15 5.71
C PHE A 52 -4.29 5.95 5.03
N ALA A 53 -5.20 6.25 4.11
CA ALA A 53 -5.92 5.23 3.35
C ALA A 53 -5.06 4.69 2.21
N LEU A 54 -5.13 3.38 1.98
CA LEU A 54 -4.35 2.68 0.95
C LEU A 54 -5.27 1.96 -0.04
N ILE A 55 -4.90 2.00 -1.31
CA ILE A 55 -5.54 1.20 -2.35
C ILE A 55 -4.49 0.29 -2.98
N ASN A 56 -4.81 -1.01 -3.03
CA ASN A 56 -3.97 -2.03 -3.66
C ASN A 56 -4.61 -2.49 -4.96
N VAL A 57 -3.80 -2.56 -6.02
CA VAL A 57 -4.23 -2.94 -7.37
C VAL A 57 -3.28 -3.97 -7.95
N GLY A 58 -3.79 -4.96 -8.67
CA GLY A 58 -3.00 -6.04 -9.29
C GLY A 58 -2.86 -7.26 -8.38
N GLY A 59 -1.70 -7.89 -8.41
CA GLY A 59 -1.40 -9.07 -7.60
C GLY A 59 -2.12 -10.33 -8.04
N LEU A 60 -2.51 -11.16 -7.09
CA LEU A 60 -3.15 -12.46 -7.33
C LEU A 60 -4.61 -12.48 -6.87
N LYS A 61 -5.41 -13.32 -7.51
CA LYS A 61 -6.74 -13.72 -7.02
C LYS A 61 -6.62 -14.76 -5.91
N ALA A 62 -7.74 -15.03 -5.24
CA ALA A 62 -7.84 -16.05 -4.21
C ALA A 62 -7.45 -17.46 -4.72
N ASP A 63 -7.76 -17.77 -5.97
CA ASP A 63 -7.36 -19.03 -6.64
C ASP A 63 -5.87 -19.06 -7.03
N GLY A 64 -5.15 -17.96 -6.89
CA GLY A 64 -3.75 -17.78 -7.27
C GLY A 64 -3.56 -17.44 -8.75
N GLY A 65 -4.62 -17.13 -9.47
CA GLY A 65 -4.56 -16.62 -10.84
C GLY A 65 -4.22 -15.14 -10.88
N ASP A 66 -4.07 -14.59 -12.10
CA ASP A 66 -3.82 -13.18 -12.35
C ASP A 66 -4.94 -12.29 -11.79
N GLY A 67 -4.59 -11.33 -10.93
CA GLY A 67 -5.51 -10.36 -10.34
C GLY A 67 -5.75 -9.13 -11.21
N VAL A 68 -4.95 -8.92 -12.24
CA VAL A 68 -5.09 -7.79 -13.15
C VAL A 68 -6.30 -7.96 -14.06
N ASN A 69 -7.01 -6.89 -14.30
CA ASN A 69 -8.20 -6.84 -15.14
C ASN A 69 -8.37 -5.42 -15.71
N PRO A 70 -9.32 -5.17 -16.64
CA PRO A 70 -9.51 -3.85 -17.24
C PRO A 70 -9.71 -2.71 -16.25
N LEU A 71 -10.38 -2.96 -15.11
CA LEU A 71 -10.55 -1.95 -14.06
C LEU A 71 -9.20 -1.58 -13.40
N SER A 72 -8.25 -2.51 -13.34
CA SER A 72 -6.92 -2.24 -12.81
C SER A 72 -6.21 -1.14 -13.61
N PHE A 73 -6.33 -1.14 -14.92
CA PHE A 73 -5.78 -0.08 -15.80
C PHE A 73 -6.51 1.23 -15.61
N LEU A 74 -7.84 1.21 -15.52
CA LEU A 74 -8.64 2.41 -15.28
C LEU A 74 -8.28 3.07 -13.93
N ILE A 75 -8.02 2.27 -12.90
CA ILE A 75 -7.54 2.77 -11.60
C ILE A 75 -6.17 3.43 -11.74
N LEU A 76 -5.24 2.84 -12.50
CA LEU A 76 -3.94 3.47 -12.76
C LEU A 76 -4.09 4.81 -13.51
N ASP A 77 -5.02 4.89 -14.45
CA ASP A 77 -5.32 6.15 -15.16
C ASP A 77 -5.81 7.22 -14.19
N VAL A 78 -6.75 6.86 -13.31
CA VAL A 78 -7.28 7.78 -12.29
C VAL A 78 -6.17 8.24 -11.32
N ILE A 79 -5.27 7.35 -10.89
CA ILE A 79 -4.12 7.73 -10.06
C ILE A 79 -3.27 8.80 -10.75
N GLU A 80 -2.96 8.61 -12.03
CA GLU A 80 -2.16 9.56 -12.80
C GLU A 80 -2.88 10.90 -13.03
N GLU A 81 -4.18 10.85 -13.31
CA GLU A 81 -4.99 12.03 -13.58
C GLU A 81 -5.21 12.89 -12.34
N MET A 82 -5.55 12.24 -11.22
CA MET A 82 -5.90 12.95 -10.00
C MET A 82 -4.68 13.53 -9.26
N ARG A 83 -3.56 12.82 -9.21
CA ARG A 83 -2.30 13.24 -8.58
C ARG A 83 -2.47 13.83 -7.19
N ILE A 84 -3.37 13.26 -6.38
CA ILE A 84 -3.65 13.71 -5.02
C ILE A 84 -2.97 12.78 -4.00
N LEU A 85 -2.77 13.29 -2.78
CA LEU A 85 -1.99 12.58 -1.74
C LEU A 85 -2.65 11.31 -1.26
N GLN A 86 -3.98 11.33 -1.16
CA GLN A 86 -4.75 10.20 -0.65
C GLN A 86 -5.87 9.82 -1.63
N PRO A 87 -6.15 8.54 -1.77
CA PRO A 87 -5.51 7.40 -1.10
C PRO A 87 -4.11 7.13 -1.65
N SER A 88 -3.18 6.70 -0.79
CA SER A 88 -1.89 6.18 -1.25
C SER A 88 -2.12 4.93 -2.08
N SER A 89 -1.52 4.89 -3.26
CA SER A 89 -1.79 3.85 -4.24
C SER A 89 -0.65 2.87 -4.33
N MET A 90 -0.96 1.58 -4.20
CA MET A 90 -0.04 0.47 -4.22
C MET A 90 -0.34 -0.44 -5.40
N VAL A 91 0.68 -0.79 -6.15
CA VAL A 91 0.61 -1.76 -7.24
C VAL A 91 1.30 -3.03 -6.80
N GLN A 92 0.56 -4.11 -6.77
CA GLN A 92 1.07 -5.45 -6.48
C GLN A 92 1.38 -6.16 -7.78
N ILE A 93 2.62 -6.63 -7.93
CA ILE A 93 3.11 -7.32 -9.11
C ILE A 93 3.47 -8.76 -8.74
N SER A 94 2.95 -9.70 -9.51
CA SER A 94 3.30 -11.11 -9.51
C SER A 94 3.89 -11.49 -10.86
N SER A 95 4.67 -12.55 -10.89
CA SER A 95 5.14 -13.20 -12.12
C SER A 95 4.00 -13.66 -13.05
N LYS A 96 2.76 -13.71 -12.54
CA LYS A 96 1.56 -14.06 -13.30
C LYS A 96 0.84 -12.85 -13.92
N ASN A 97 1.23 -11.65 -13.56
CA ASN A 97 0.59 -10.46 -14.11
C ASN A 97 1.17 -10.10 -15.49
N PRO A 98 0.37 -9.51 -16.37
CA PRO A 98 0.83 -9.17 -17.72
C PRO A 98 1.79 -7.96 -17.69
N ASP A 99 2.87 -8.02 -18.47
CA ASP A 99 3.87 -6.96 -18.59
C ASP A 99 3.26 -5.56 -18.85
N PRO A 100 2.22 -5.39 -19.70
CA PRO A 100 1.60 -4.09 -19.91
C PRO A 100 1.12 -3.41 -18.64
N PHE A 101 0.69 -4.18 -17.61
CA PHE A 101 0.28 -3.62 -16.32
C PHE A 101 1.47 -3.03 -15.55
N LEU A 102 2.58 -3.77 -15.47
CA LEU A 102 3.82 -3.27 -14.89
C LEU A 102 4.32 -2.02 -15.63
N TRP A 103 4.36 -2.08 -16.96
CA TRP A 103 4.78 -0.93 -17.76
C TRP A 103 3.89 0.29 -17.57
N ARG A 104 2.57 0.12 -17.39
CA ARG A 104 1.65 1.23 -17.10
C ARG A 104 1.97 1.86 -15.76
N ALA A 105 2.18 1.07 -14.72
CA ALA A 105 2.57 1.57 -13.40
C ALA A 105 3.92 2.30 -13.43
N LEU A 106 4.93 1.73 -14.08
CA LEU A 106 6.26 2.34 -14.20
C LEU A 106 6.24 3.69 -14.97
N ARG A 107 5.36 3.85 -15.95
CA ARG A 107 5.18 5.14 -16.64
C ARG A 107 4.70 6.22 -15.67
N ILE A 108 3.78 5.89 -14.76
CA ILE A 108 3.32 6.83 -13.74
C ILE A 108 4.45 7.16 -12.77
N VAL A 109 5.17 6.16 -12.27
CA VAL A 109 6.33 6.34 -11.37
C VAL A 109 7.37 7.26 -12.03
N LYS A 110 7.65 7.09 -13.32
CA LYS A 110 8.59 7.92 -14.08
C LYS A 110 8.23 9.41 -14.09
N THR A 111 6.97 9.77 -13.87
CA THR A 111 6.55 11.18 -13.82
C THR A 111 7.04 11.92 -12.58
N GLY A 112 7.62 11.20 -11.59
CA GLY A 112 8.08 11.78 -10.32
C GLY A 112 6.96 12.13 -9.35
N PHE A 113 5.74 11.63 -9.60
CA PHE A 113 4.58 11.90 -8.73
C PHE A 113 4.72 11.26 -7.34
N GLY A 114 5.54 10.21 -7.18
CA GLY A 114 5.73 9.50 -5.91
C GLY A 114 4.73 8.36 -5.67
N GLN A 115 3.81 8.14 -6.57
CA GLN A 115 2.83 7.04 -6.58
C GLN A 115 2.70 6.46 -7.98
N PRO A 116 2.25 5.19 -8.13
CA PRO A 116 2.04 4.20 -7.08
C PRO A 116 3.35 3.61 -6.55
N SER A 117 3.35 3.10 -5.32
CA SER A 117 4.41 2.22 -4.81
C SER A 117 4.26 0.82 -5.40
N ILE A 118 5.37 0.15 -5.70
CA ILE A 118 5.34 -1.17 -6.34
C ILE A 118 5.78 -2.23 -5.32
N PHE A 119 4.95 -3.26 -5.15
CA PHE A 119 5.16 -4.37 -4.24
C PHE A 119 5.24 -5.69 -4.98
N ASN A 120 6.18 -6.54 -4.57
CA ASN A 120 6.32 -7.88 -5.10
C ASN A 120 5.37 -8.84 -4.37
N THR A 121 4.24 -9.17 -4.99
CA THR A 121 3.23 -10.07 -4.44
C THR A 121 3.78 -11.47 -4.16
N ASP A 122 4.67 -11.99 -5.01
CA ASP A 122 5.21 -13.34 -4.85
C ASP A 122 6.11 -13.40 -3.60
N ALA A 123 6.88 -12.34 -3.32
CA ALA A 123 7.65 -12.22 -2.08
C ALA A 123 6.75 -12.05 -0.85
N ILE A 124 5.73 -11.19 -0.92
CA ILE A 124 4.75 -11.01 0.15
C ILE A 124 4.08 -12.33 0.53
N LEU A 125 3.64 -13.10 -0.48
CA LEU A 125 3.04 -14.40 -0.27
C LEU A 125 3.98 -15.37 0.46
N GLN A 126 5.26 -15.39 0.07
CA GLN A 126 6.27 -16.22 0.72
C GLN A 126 6.46 -15.85 2.20
N GLU A 127 6.54 -14.55 2.50
CA GLU A 127 6.70 -14.09 3.88
C GLU A 127 5.48 -14.43 4.75
N PHE A 128 4.27 -14.28 4.23
CA PHE A 128 3.06 -14.69 4.95
C PHE A 128 3.03 -16.19 5.23
N LEU A 129 3.42 -17.02 4.26
CA LEU A 129 3.49 -18.47 4.47
C LEU A 129 4.55 -18.85 5.50
N ARG A 130 5.73 -18.20 5.48
CA ARG A 130 6.76 -18.37 6.51
C ARG A 130 6.29 -17.96 7.89
N ALA A 131 5.47 -16.91 7.98
CA ALA A 131 4.84 -16.47 9.22
C ALA A 131 3.67 -17.39 9.68
N GLY A 132 3.43 -18.50 8.98
CA GLY A 132 2.40 -19.50 9.34
C GLY A 132 0.98 -19.14 8.94
N LYS A 133 0.78 -18.15 8.06
CA LYS A 133 -0.56 -17.82 7.56
C LYS A 133 -1.06 -18.86 6.56
N SER A 134 -2.39 -19.03 6.51
CA SER A 134 -2.99 -19.89 5.49
C SER A 134 -2.73 -19.34 4.08
N LEU A 135 -2.72 -20.21 3.08
CA LEU A 135 -2.57 -19.79 1.69
C LEU A 135 -3.67 -18.83 1.24
N ALA A 136 -4.89 -19.00 1.76
CA ALA A 136 -6.02 -18.13 1.47
C ALA A 136 -5.79 -16.71 2.05
N ASP A 137 -5.35 -16.61 3.30
CA ASP A 137 -5.05 -15.33 3.95
C ASP A 137 -3.84 -14.65 3.30
N ALA A 138 -2.81 -15.42 2.96
CA ALA A 138 -1.62 -14.93 2.28
C ALA A 138 -1.93 -14.32 0.88
N ARG A 139 -2.82 -14.95 0.11
CA ARG A 139 -3.28 -14.42 -1.19
C ARG A 139 -4.21 -13.21 -1.03
N GLY A 140 -4.92 -13.11 0.10
CA GLY A 140 -5.79 -11.97 0.41
C GLY A 140 -5.06 -10.77 1.01
N GLY A 141 -3.74 -10.84 1.19
CA GLY A 141 -2.93 -9.79 1.76
C GLY A 141 -2.26 -8.87 0.75
N GLY A 142 -1.56 -7.88 1.27
CA GLY A 142 -0.82 -6.91 0.46
C GLY A 142 -0.20 -5.81 1.29
N ALA A 143 0.06 -4.68 0.66
CA ALA A 143 0.62 -3.50 1.33
C ALA A 143 -0.42 -2.84 2.23
N SER A 144 -0.07 -2.63 3.49
CA SER A 144 -0.90 -1.97 4.50
C SER A 144 -0.31 -0.68 5.05
N GLY A 145 0.84 -0.28 4.55
CA GLY A 145 1.55 0.94 4.89
C GLY A 145 2.63 1.26 3.86
N CYS A 146 3.61 2.08 4.22
CA CYS A 146 4.68 2.47 3.30
C CYS A 146 5.50 1.28 2.79
N VAL A 147 5.74 0.30 3.67
CA VAL A 147 6.45 -0.96 3.39
C VAL A 147 5.84 -2.15 4.13
N GLU A 148 4.93 -1.89 5.02
CA GLU A 148 4.26 -2.91 5.82
C GLU A 148 3.36 -3.78 4.94
N ILE A 149 3.31 -5.05 5.28
CA ILE A 149 2.42 -6.01 4.64
C ILE A 149 1.49 -6.63 5.69
N SER A 150 0.23 -6.86 5.33
CA SER A 150 -0.73 -7.55 6.20
C SER A 150 -1.69 -8.43 5.41
N ALA A 151 -2.20 -9.47 6.06
CA ALA A 151 -3.33 -10.24 5.56
C ALA A 151 -4.60 -9.43 5.86
N PHE A 152 -5.21 -8.86 4.82
CA PHE A 152 -6.31 -7.91 4.96
C PHE A 152 -7.50 -8.47 5.72
N GLY A 153 -7.96 -7.72 6.72
CA GLY A 153 -9.08 -8.10 7.58
C GLY A 153 -8.79 -9.24 8.55
N LYS A 154 -7.54 -9.70 8.65
CA LYS A 154 -7.12 -10.78 9.54
C LYS A 154 -6.18 -10.34 10.66
N GLU A 155 -5.45 -9.29 10.42
CA GLU A 155 -4.50 -8.74 11.38
C GLU A 155 -4.45 -7.21 11.28
N SER A 156 -4.04 -6.60 12.38
CA SER A 156 -3.78 -5.17 12.48
C SER A 156 -2.48 -5.00 13.27
N CYS A 157 -1.37 -4.95 12.55
CA CYS A 157 -0.04 -4.86 13.14
C CYS A 157 0.70 -3.74 12.41
N ILE A 158 0.48 -2.52 12.88
CA ILE A 158 1.04 -1.32 12.26
C ILE A 158 1.93 -0.63 13.29
N LEU A 159 3.17 -0.30 12.88
CA LEU A 159 4.12 0.43 13.71
C LEU A 159 4.38 -0.23 15.07
N THR A 160 4.72 -1.52 15.04
CA THR A 160 4.93 -2.32 16.26
C THR A 160 6.19 -1.93 17.04
N GLY A 161 7.09 -1.18 16.42
CA GLY A 161 8.30 -0.68 17.06
C GLY A 161 9.19 0.12 16.12
N TYR A 162 10.15 0.82 16.72
CA TYR A 162 11.17 1.56 16.02
C TYR A 162 12.55 0.96 16.30
N MET A 163 13.36 0.82 15.26
CA MET A 163 14.74 0.36 15.37
C MET A 163 15.69 1.48 14.98
N ASN A 164 16.45 1.99 15.95
CA ASN A 164 17.45 3.03 15.71
C ASN A 164 18.77 2.41 15.25
N TRP A 165 18.91 2.16 13.96
CA TRP A 165 20.12 1.60 13.37
C TRP A 165 21.41 2.40 13.65
N PRO A 166 21.41 3.75 13.55
CA PRO A 166 22.57 4.53 13.93
C PRO A 166 22.99 4.30 15.38
N LYS A 167 22.04 4.22 16.31
CA LYS A 167 22.33 3.96 17.72
C LYS A 167 22.87 2.54 17.95
N ILE A 168 22.37 1.54 17.21
CA ILE A 168 22.90 0.17 17.27
C ILE A 168 24.37 0.15 16.81
N LEU A 169 24.68 0.83 15.71
CA LEU A 169 26.06 0.93 15.22
C LEU A 169 26.97 1.65 16.23
N GLU A 170 26.50 2.77 16.78
CA GLU A 170 27.23 3.52 17.81
C GLU A 170 27.54 2.63 19.02
N VAL A 171 26.56 1.88 19.52
CA VAL A 171 26.75 0.92 20.62
C VAL A 171 27.79 -0.15 20.25
N ALA A 172 27.70 -0.70 19.03
CA ALA A 172 28.63 -1.74 18.59
C ALA A 172 30.08 -1.24 18.45
N LEU A 173 30.27 0.02 18.06
CA LEU A 173 31.59 0.62 17.93
C LEU A 173 32.19 1.06 19.25
N HIS A 174 31.38 1.37 20.26
CA HIS A 174 31.79 1.90 21.56
C HIS A 174 31.62 0.90 22.72
N GLU A 175 31.39 -0.38 22.43
CA GLU A 175 31.40 -1.40 23.47
C GLU A 175 32.83 -1.55 24.02
N PRO A 176 33.09 -1.47 25.35
CA PRO A 176 32.13 -1.55 26.47
C PRO A 176 31.71 -0.22 27.12
N ASP A 177 32.02 0.92 26.54
CA ASP A 177 31.71 2.22 27.16
C ASP A 177 30.24 2.65 26.92
N ARG A 178 29.32 2.10 27.75
CA ARG A 178 27.91 2.42 27.71
C ARG A 178 27.61 3.89 28.04
N ALA A 179 28.46 4.57 28.76
CA ALA A 179 28.29 5.98 29.11
C ALA A 179 28.51 6.89 27.89
N ALA A 180 29.45 6.51 27.01
CA ALA A 180 29.74 7.27 25.79
C ALA A 180 28.60 7.29 24.79
N VAL A 181 27.70 6.26 24.80
CA VAL A 181 26.57 6.16 23.89
C VAL A 181 25.25 6.63 24.51
N GLY A 182 25.28 7.18 25.74
CA GLY A 182 24.10 7.74 26.39
C GLY A 182 23.00 6.72 26.73
N LEU A 183 23.37 5.44 26.90
CA LEU A 183 22.46 4.40 27.37
C LEU A 183 22.41 4.40 28.91
N GLY A 184 21.81 5.45 29.49
CA GLY A 184 21.42 5.45 30.90
C GLY A 184 20.12 4.63 31.06
N TRP A 185 20.19 3.50 31.79
CA TRP A 185 18.98 2.90 32.31
C TRP A 185 18.51 3.75 33.48
N PRO A 186 17.20 4.08 33.57
CA PRO A 186 16.67 4.57 34.83
C PRO A 186 16.91 3.49 35.89
N GLN A 187 17.51 3.88 37.00
CA GLN A 187 17.67 3.05 38.20
C GLN A 187 16.31 2.74 38.80
#